data_32ae1636673fd1006ba01121fb1468b6
#
_entry.id   32ae1636673fd1006ba01121fb1468b6
#
_cell.length_a   1.000
_cell.length_b   1.000
_cell.length_c   1.000
_cell.angle_alpha   90.00
_cell.angle_beta   90.00
_cell.angle_gamma   90.00
#
_symmetry.space_group_name_H-M   'P 1'
#
loop_
_entity.id
_entity.type
_entity.pdbx_description
1 polymer ?
#
loop_
_entity_poly.entity_id
_entity_poly.type
_entity_poly.pdbx_seq_one_letter_code
_entity_poly.pdbx_strand_id
1 'polypeptide(L)'
;MALLPTALLLPTNALAQTQNRPNIVLFLVDDMGWQETSLPFYKERTLLNSRYRTPNMEQLASRGVKFTQAYASAISSPSRCSLLSGMNAARHKVTNWTFDYNVETDMNDPEMMPPTWNCNGIQPDTVTSSHNRHRTTLITPLPQLLKDAGYYTIHCGKAHFGARTTAGEDPRSFGFMVNIAGGANGGPASYLARKEFGSNRFHVYGLEQYYNTDTFLTEALTIEAIKALNKPITEGKPFFLYMSHYAIHVPYEADERFTPNYRQANGQGMFDPMLQQPLNENEINHAALIEGMDKSLGDLLRFIDSKPEVARNTIVIFMSDNGGQAIDVRQGRHNYDQNYPARGGKGSALEGGIHEPMLVYWPGVTHGGTENHNRVMIEDFFPSLLDMAQVSQYRTSQVVDGRSFVPLLRNPKLHRKRQIVWHYPHFWTTNISERDGYGPSSALMHGPYHLIYYWRTNTCELYNVTNDIGESNNLAHKMPKLTSKLKKMLFKKLDEYGAQKPTWKTPKN
;
A
#
# COMPACT_ATOMS: atom_id res chain seq x y z
N MET A 1 14.44 51.33 -44.74
CA MET A 1 14.02 49.98 -44.33
C MET A 1 14.32 49.84 -42.85
N ALA A 2 13.31 49.98 -42.03
CA ALA A 2 13.44 49.84 -40.57
C ALA A 2 12.97 48.42 -40.17
N LEU A 3 13.86 47.68 -39.55
CA LEU A 3 13.58 46.35 -38.96
C LEU A 3 12.90 46.54 -37.61
N LEU A 4 11.65 46.10 -37.50
CA LEU A 4 10.91 45.97 -36.23
C LEU A 4 11.40 44.72 -35.48
N PRO A 5 11.62 44.79 -34.16
CA PRO A 5 11.95 43.59 -33.38
C PRO A 5 10.71 42.75 -33.14
N THR A 6 10.76 41.48 -33.52
CA THR A 6 9.76 40.47 -33.20
C THR A 6 9.88 40.12 -31.72
N ALA A 7 8.93 40.56 -30.90
CA ALA A 7 8.82 40.13 -29.50
C ALA A 7 8.33 38.69 -29.45
N LEU A 8 9.15 37.78 -28.92
CA LEU A 8 8.73 36.43 -28.57
C LEU A 8 7.76 36.51 -27.38
N LEU A 9 6.48 36.29 -27.63
CA LEU A 9 5.49 36.03 -26.61
C LEU A 9 5.73 34.61 -26.02
N LEU A 10 6.38 34.55 -24.87
CA LEU A 10 6.42 33.32 -24.07
C LEU A 10 5.02 33.01 -23.57
N PRO A 11 4.61 31.75 -23.52
CA PRO A 11 3.25 31.37 -23.16
C PRO A 11 3.01 31.62 -21.64
N THR A 12 2.35 32.75 -21.34
CA THR A 12 1.89 33.11 -19.98
C THR A 12 0.88 32.11 -19.39
N ASN A 13 0.32 31.21 -20.21
CA ASN A 13 -0.65 30.21 -19.76
C ASN A 13 -0.06 29.03 -18.95
N ALA A 14 1.22 28.73 -19.05
CA ALA A 14 1.83 27.61 -18.31
C ALA A 14 1.99 27.92 -16.82
N LEU A 15 2.33 29.14 -16.47
CA LEU A 15 2.48 29.58 -15.07
C LEU A 15 1.13 29.75 -14.35
N ALA A 16 0.08 30.18 -15.05
CA ALA A 16 -1.26 30.31 -14.46
C ALA A 16 -1.92 28.95 -14.19
N GLN A 17 -1.63 27.90 -14.99
CA GLN A 17 -2.14 26.53 -14.77
C GLN A 17 -1.48 25.84 -13.57
N THR A 18 -0.26 26.15 -13.19
CA THR A 18 0.41 25.52 -12.05
C THR A 18 -0.12 26.05 -10.70
N GLN A 19 -0.61 27.27 -10.63
CA GLN A 19 -1.14 27.87 -9.39
C GLN A 19 -2.46 27.27 -8.91
N ASN A 20 -3.20 26.53 -9.76
CA ASN A 20 -4.50 25.91 -9.42
C ASN A 20 -4.46 24.40 -9.21
N ARG A 21 -3.29 23.76 -9.36
CA ARG A 21 -3.18 22.31 -9.12
C ARG A 21 -3.24 21.99 -7.63
N PRO A 22 -4.01 20.99 -7.20
CA PRO A 22 -4.08 20.63 -5.79
C PRO A 22 -2.77 20.04 -5.29
N ASN A 23 -2.44 20.29 -4.04
CA ASN A 23 -1.44 19.50 -3.33
C ASN A 23 -2.00 18.10 -3.08
N ILE A 24 -1.12 17.12 -3.02
CA ILE A 24 -1.50 15.72 -2.81
C ILE A 24 -0.65 15.14 -1.67
N VAL A 25 -1.30 14.63 -0.65
CA VAL A 25 -0.72 13.79 0.39
C VAL A 25 -1.25 12.38 0.21
N LEU A 26 -0.35 11.46 -0.11
CA LEU A 26 -0.60 10.03 -0.08
C LEU A 26 0.02 9.47 1.19
N PHE A 27 -0.82 9.12 2.17
CA PHE A 27 -0.45 8.52 3.44
C PHE A 27 -0.65 7.01 3.33
N LEU A 28 0.45 6.29 3.07
CA LEU A 28 0.45 4.84 2.93
C LEU A 28 1.05 4.22 4.19
N VAL A 29 0.34 3.27 4.76
CA VAL A 29 0.79 2.48 5.92
C VAL A 29 1.19 1.07 5.50
N ASP A 30 1.95 0.39 6.34
CA ASP A 30 2.54 -0.91 6.08
C ASP A 30 1.90 -1.97 6.98
N ASP A 31 1.40 -3.06 6.38
CA ASP A 31 0.81 -4.21 7.08
C ASP A 31 -0.45 -3.91 7.93
N MET A 32 -1.23 -2.88 7.61
CA MET A 32 -2.43 -2.54 8.37
C MET A 32 -3.64 -3.32 7.84
N GLY A 33 -4.21 -4.15 8.68
CA GLY A 33 -5.42 -4.89 8.35
C GLY A 33 -6.65 -3.99 8.18
N TRP A 34 -7.59 -4.47 7.38
CA TRP A 34 -8.80 -3.73 6.98
C TRP A 34 -9.62 -3.15 8.14
N GLN A 35 -9.63 -3.82 9.30
CA GLN A 35 -10.38 -3.42 10.48
C GLN A 35 -9.50 -3.04 11.68
N GLU A 36 -8.20 -2.85 11.49
CA GLU A 36 -7.27 -2.45 12.56
C GLU A 36 -7.38 -0.94 12.90
N THR A 37 -8.58 -0.46 13.05
CA THR A 37 -8.93 0.93 13.29
C THR A 37 -10.21 1.02 14.11
N SER A 38 -10.40 2.11 14.85
CA SER A 38 -11.69 2.40 15.51
C SER A 38 -12.79 2.78 14.52
N LEU A 39 -12.43 3.14 13.29
CA LEU A 39 -13.36 3.42 12.18
C LEU A 39 -13.73 2.11 11.47
N PRO A 40 -14.98 1.63 11.50
CA PRO A 40 -15.35 0.40 10.80
C PRO A 40 -15.38 0.60 9.28
N PHE A 41 -14.70 -0.29 8.54
CA PHE A 41 -14.78 -0.41 7.08
C PHE A 41 -15.81 -1.47 6.65
N TYR A 42 -16.10 -2.44 7.53
CA TYR A 42 -17.21 -3.36 7.35
C TYR A 42 -18.54 -2.66 7.63
N LYS A 43 -19.65 -3.26 7.18
CA LYS A 43 -21.02 -2.73 7.38
C LYS A 43 -21.42 -2.58 8.84
N GLU A 44 -20.75 -3.32 9.74
CA GLU A 44 -20.99 -3.32 11.17
C GLU A 44 -19.69 -3.06 11.92
N ARG A 45 -19.75 -2.41 13.07
CA ARG A 45 -18.62 -2.29 13.99
C ARG A 45 -18.30 -3.66 14.56
N THR A 46 -17.08 -4.12 14.41
CA THR A 46 -16.61 -5.40 14.94
C THR A 46 -15.98 -5.24 16.31
N LEU A 47 -15.79 -6.36 17.04
CA LEU A 47 -15.04 -6.36 18.29
C LEU A 47 -13.60 -5.89 18.09
N LEU A 48 -13.01 -6.20 16.92
CA LEU A 48 -11.66 -5.75 16.58
C LEU A 48 -11.56 -4.22 16.54
N ASN A 49 -12.55 -3.51 15.99
CA ASN A 49 -12.57 -2.05 15.98
C ASN A 49 -12.60 -1.42 17.39
N SER A 50 -13.04 -2.18 18.40
CA SER A 50 -13.09 -1.70 19.78
C SER A 50 -11.73 -1.70 20.47
N ARG A 51 -10.76 -2.44 19.94
CA ARG A 51 -9.37 -2.52 20.45
C ARG A 51 -8.59 -1.25 20.18
N TYR A 52 -8.77 -0.66 19.01
CA TYR A 52 -7.91 0.42 18.49
C TYR A 52 -8.47 1.81 18.75
N ARG A 53 -7.55 2.80 18.71
CA ARG A 53 -7.85 4.22 18.90
C ARG A 53 -7.24 4.98 17.72
N THR A 54 -8.10 5.33 16.74
CA THR A 54 -7.68 6.04 15.51
C THR A 54 -8.57 7.26 15.25
N PRO A 55 -8.62 8.25 16.17
CA PRO A 55 -9.49 9.42 16.06
C PRO A 55 -9.18 10.30 14.86
N ASN A 56 -7.94 10.30 14.35
CA ASN A 56 -7.58 11.11 13.19
C ASN A 56 -8.03 10.44 11.87
N MET A 57 -8.08 9.11 11.80
CA MET A 57 -8.75 8.39 10.70
C MET A 57 -10.26 8.67 10.71
N GLU A 58 -10.91 8.69 11.90
CA GLU A 58 -12.31 9.07 12.04
C GLU A 58 -12.54 10.51 11.58
N GLN A 59 -11.66 11.45 11.96
CA GLN A 59 -11.70 12.84 11.50
C GLN A 59 -11.55 12.93 9.98
N LEU A 60 -10.60 12.21 9.38
CA LEU A 60 -10.42 12.21 7.93
C LEU A 60 -11.65 11.65 7.21
N ALA A 61 -12.24 10.57 7.73
CA ALA A 61 -13.47 9.97 7.19
C ALA A 61 -14.67 10.93 7.30
N SER A 62 -14.78 11.67 8.40
CA SER A 62 -15.86 12.68 8.57
C SER A 62 -15.78 13.82 7.56
N ARG A 63 -14.61 14.08 6.98
CA ARG A 63 -14.37 15.11 5.96
C ARG A 63 -14.39 14.55 4.53
N GLY A 64 -14.19 13.24 4.36
CA GLY A 64 -13.98 12.59 3.08
C GLY A 64 -14.89 11.40 2.81
N VAL A 65 -14.45 10.58 1.88
CA VAL A 65 -15.10 9.35 1.43
C VAL A 65 -14.33 8.14 1.95
N LYS A 66 -15.03 7.19 2.55
CA LYS A 66 -14.52 5.87 2.91
C LYS A 66 -14.80 4.89 1.76
N PHE A 67 -13.74 4.30 1.19
CA PHE A 67 -13.87 3.19 0.25
C PHE A 67 -13.93 1.88 1.02
N THR A 68 -15.03 1.16 0.89
CA THR A 68 -15.26 -0.11 1.59
C THR A 68 -14.73 -1.31 0.83
N GLN A 69 -14.27 -1.14 -0.40
CA GLN A 69 -13.72 -2.19 -1.27
C GLN A 69 -12.44 -1.70 -1.98
N ALA A 70 -11.44 -1.33 -1.19
CA ALA A 70 -10.10 -1.01 -1.70
C ALA A 70 -9.18 -2.23 -1.54
N TYR A 71 -8.34 -2.47 -2.53
CA TYR A 71 -7.52 -3.68 -2.62
C TYR A 71 -6.08 -3.35 -2.96
N ALA A 72 -5.15 -4.18 -2.44
CA ALA A 72 -3.74 -4.15 -2.78
C ALA A 72 -3.23 -5.55 -3.13
N SER A 73 -1.94 -5.72 -3.41
CA SER A 73 -1.33 -7.05 -3.49
C SER A 73 -1.16 -7.63 -2.09
N ALA A 74 -0.99 -8.95 -2.00
CA ALA A 74 -0.89 -9.64 -0.70
C ALA A 74 0.38 -9.30 0.10
N ILE A 75 1.36 -8.59 -0.49
CA ILE A 75 2.61 -8.15 0.15
C ILE A 75 3.12 -6.81 -0.41
N SER A 76 4.03 -6.17 0.32
CA SER A 76 4.45 -4.78 0.13
C SER A 76 5.07 -4.44 -1.22
N SER A 77 6.16 -5.12 -1.68
CA SER A 77 6.84 -4.71 -2.92
C SER A 77 5.94 -4.73 -4.15
N PRO A 78 5.15 -5.80 -4.42
CA PRO A 78 4.20 -5.80 -5.53
C PRO A 78 3.23 -4.62 -5.49
N SER A 79 2.67 -4.29 -4.31
CA SER A 79 1.75 -3.16 -4.16
C SER A 79 2.41 -1.82 -4.46
N ARG A 80 3.61 -1.58 -3.90
CA ARG A 80 4.33 -0.32 -4.05
C ARG A 80 4.84 -0.14 -5.49
N CYS A 81 5.28 -1.22 -6.13
CA CYS A 81 5.63 -1.23 -7.56
C CYS A 81 4.41 -0.97 -8.44
N SER A 82 3.26 -1.57 -8.14
CA SER A 82 2.00 -1.32 -8.85
C SER A 82 1.54 0.13 -8.72
N LEU A 83 1.65 0.73 -7.53
CA LEU A 83 1.31 2.13 -7.29
C LEU A 83 2.14 3.09 -8.15
N LEU A 84 3.47 2.88 -8.23
CA LEU A 84 4.37 3.78 -8.98
C LEU A 84 4.35 3.57 -10.50
N SER A 85 3.95 2.39 -10.95
CA SER A 85 3.95 2.02 -12.38
C SER A 85 2.57 2.03 -13.05
N GLY A 86 1.50 1.89 -12.25
CA GLY A 86 0.14 1.64 -12.74
C GLY A 86 -0.05 0.24 -13.34
N MET A 87 0.94 -0.64 -13.21
CA MET A 87 0.90 -2.01 -13.73
C MET A 87 0.35 -2.97 -12.68
N ASN A 88 -0.38 -3.98 -13.11
CA ASN A 88 -0.71 -5.13 -12.26
C ASN A 88 0.56 -5.93 -11.90
N ALA A 89 0.62 -6.49 -10.70
CA ALA A 89 1.79 -7.23 -10.21
C ALA A 89 2.20 -8.39 -11.13
N ALA A 90 1.23 -9.09 -11.73
CA ALA A 90 1.50 -10.15 -12.71
C ALA A 90 2.22 -9.64 -13.97
N ARG A 91 1.98 -8.37 -14.38
CA ARG A 91 2.62 -7.76 -15.55
C ARG A 91 4.02 -7.25 -15.24
N HIS A 92 4.23 -6.53 -14.12
CA HIS A 92 5.56 -6.04 -13.78
C HIS A 92 6.46 -7.14 -13.20
N LYS A 93 5.92 -8.30 -12.86
CA LYS A 93 6.68 -9.50 -12.42
C LYS A 93 7.51 -9.29 -11.14
N VAL A 94 7.28 -8.25 -10.39
CA VAL A 94 7.74 -8.09 -9.01
C VAL A 94 6.63 -8.69 -8.14
N THR A 95 6.63 -10.00 -8.00
CA THR A 95 5.53 -10.75 -7.39
C THR A 95 5.84 -11.22 -5.97
N ASN A 96 7.07 -10.98 -5.49
CA ASN A 96 7.50 -11.18 -4.10
C ASN A 96 8.23 -9.92 -3.59
N TRP A 97 8.67 -9.92 -2.31
CA TRP A 97 9.38 -8.78 -1.73
C TRP A 97 10.84 -8.72 -2.20
N THR A 98 11.29 -7.53 -2.54
CA THR A 98 12.66 -7.26 -3.01
C THR A 98 13.55 -6.89 -1.84
N PHE A 99 14.89 -7.13 -1.92
CA PHE A 99 15.83 -6.60 -0.95
C PHE A 99 17.27 -6.54 -1.46
N ASP A 100 17.96 -7.68 -1.54
CA ASP A 100 19.33 -7.73 -2.03
C ASP A 100 19.37 -7.94 -3.54
N TYR A 101 20.38 -7.38 -4.20
CA TYR A 101 20.55 -7.49 -5.63
C TYR A 101 20.61 -8.95 -6.09
N ASN A 102 19.75 -9.29 -7.04
CA ASN A 102 19.66 -10.60 -7.68
C ASN A 102 19.36 -11.78 -6.71
N VAL A 103 18.78 -11.48 -5.55
CA VAL A 103 18.38 -12.50 -4.56
C VAL A 103 16.87 -12.67 -4.57
N GLU A 104 16.42 -13.90 -4.86
CA GLU A 104 15.01 -14.29 -4.68
C GLU A 104 14.74 -14.56 -3.21
N THR A 105 13.60 -14.08 -2.75
CA THR A 105 13.20 -14.13 -1.33
C THR A 105 12.21 -15.26 -1.05
N ASP A 106 12.06 -16.18 -2.00
CA ASP A 106 11.18 -17.31 -1.90
C ASP A 106 11.61 -18.30 -0.83
N MET A 107 10.63 -18.88 -0.15
CA MET A 107 10.86 -20.02 0.72
C MET A 107 11.04 -21.28 -0.13
N ASN A 108 11.95 -22.15 0.30
CA ASN A 108 12.14 -23.44 -0.35
C ASN A 108 10.91 -24.32 -0.15
N ASP A 109 10.43 -24.89 -1.26
CA ASP A 109 9.40 -25.90 -1.26
C ASP A 109 9.97 -27.22 -1.77
N PRO A 110 9.61 -28.39 -1.19
CA PRO A 110 10.17 -29.68 -1.60
C PRO A 110 9.73 -30.11 -3.01
N GLU A 111 8.55 -29.72 -3.47
CA GLU A 111 7.91 -30.23 -4.68
C GLU A 111 7.87 -29.20 -5.82
N MET A 112 7.74 -27.93 -5.52
CA MET A 112 7.59 -26.88 -6.53
C MET A 112 8.75 -25.88 -6.53
N MET A 113 8.96 -25.26 -7.68
CA MET A 113 9.83 -24.10 -7.84
C MET A 113 8.96 -22.86 -8.12
N PRO A 114 9.20 -21.75 -7.40
CA PRO A 114 8.62 -20.47 -7.80
C PRO A 114 9.14 -20.08 -9.19
N PRO A 115 8.44 -19.21 -9.92
CA PRO A 115 8.97 -18.71 -11.19
C PRO A 115 10.16 -17.80 -10.95
N THR A 116 11.05 -17.68 -11.93
CA THR A 116 12.01 -16.58 -11.95
C THR A 116 11.26 -15.26 -12.09
N TRP A 117 11.44 -14.36 -11.14
CA TRP A 117 10.73 -13.09 -11.10
C TRP A 117 11.69 -11.89 -11.04
N ASN A 118 11.17 -10.66 -11.17
CA ASN A 118 11.96 -9.45 -11.17
C ASN A 118 12.37 -9.04 -9.74
N CYS A 119 13.25 -9.81 -9.11
CA CYS A 119 13.66 -9.64 -7.71
C CYS A 119 14.44 -8.35 -7.44
N ASN A 120 14.93 -7.67 -8.48
CA ASN A 120 15.53 -6.34 -8.37
C ASN A 120 14.48 -5.21 -8.42
N GLY A 121 13.20 -5.55 -8.44
CA GLY A 121 12.10 -4.59 -8.37
C GLY A 121 11.83 -3.86 -9.69
N ILE A 122 11.37 -2.62 -9.59
CA ILE A 122 11.20 -1.70 -10.71
C ILE A 122 12.35 -0.70 -10.78
N GLN A 123 12.63 -0.21 -11.98
CA GLN A 123 13.64 0.81 -12.23
C GLN A 123 13.09 1.87 -13.20
N PRO A 124 13.55 3.13 -13.11
CA PRO A 124 13.21 4.11 -14.13
C PRO A 124 13.65 3.66 -15.53
N ASP A 125 12.84 3.93 -16.54
CA ASP A 125 13.16 3.60 -17.95
C ASP A 125 14.38 4.35 -18.50
N THR A 126 14.84 5.36 -17.79
CA THR A 126 16.05 6.13 -18.10
C THR A 126 17.36 5.43 -17.73
N VAL A 127 17.33 4.34 -16.94
CA VAL A 127 18.56 3.61 -16.57
C VAL A 127 19.14 2.85 -17.76
N THR A 128 20.46 2.93 -17.94
CA THR A 128 21.18 2.33 -19.08
C THR A 128 22.10 1.18 -18.71
N SER A 129 22.56 1.11 -17.44
CA SER A 129 23.50 0.08 -17.01
C SER A 129 22.86 -1.31 -17.02
N SER A 130 23.60 -2.33 -17.41
CA SER A 130 23.14 -3.73 -17.39
C SER A 130 22.78 -4.18 -15.97
N HIS A 131 23.49 -3.69 -14.95
CA HIS A 131 23.21 -3.94 -13.55
C HIS A 131 21.78 -3.51 -13.18
N ASN A 132 21.39 -2.27 -13.49
CA ASN A 132 20.06 -1.76 -13.20
C ASN A 132 18.96 -2.37 -14.08
N ARG A 133 19.30 -2.97 -15.21
CA ARG A 133 18.34 -3.58 -16.14
C ARG A 133 18.16 -5.08 -15.95
N HIS A 134 18.93 -5.69 -15.03
CA HIS A 134 18.86 -7.12 -14.78
C HIS A 134 17.69 -7.46 -13.85
N ARG A 135 16.88 -8.46 -14.22
CA ARG A 135 15.75 -8.99 -13.42
C ARG A 135 14.89 -7.88 -12.80
N THR A 136 14.49 -6.95 -13.64
CA THR A 136 13.71 -5.75 -13.25
C THR A 136 12.66 -5.42 -14.30
N THR A 137 11.72 -4.57 -13.95
CA THR A 137 10.80 -3.94 -14.90
C THR A 137 11.13 -2.46 -15.00
N LEU A 138 11.34 -1.99 -16.23
CA LEU A 138 11.57 -0.57 -16.52
C LEU A 138 10.23 0.15 -16.64
N ILE A 139 10.13 1.31 -16.02
CA ILE A 139 8.90 2.12 -15.97
C ILE A 139 9.19 3.60 -16.14
N THR A 140 8.23 4.34 -16.67
CA THR A 140 8.13 5.79 -16.50
C THR A 140 7.40 6.03 -15.17
N PRO A 141 8.08 6.52 -14.12
CA PRO A 141 7.52 6.54 -12.77
C PRO A 141 6.49 7.64 -12.57
N LEU A 142 5.46 7.38 -11.77
CA LEU A 142 4.47 8.39 -11.36
C LEU A 142 5.08 9.68 -10.79
N PRO A 143 6.06 9.63 -9.84
CA PRO A 143 6.64 10.85 -9.28
C PRO A 143 7.40 11.68 -10.32
N GLN A 144 8.03 11.04 -11.31
CA GLN A 144 8.68 11.76 -12.40
C GLN A 144 7.66 12.54 -13.23
N LEU A 145 6.53 11.95 -13.59
CA LEU A 145 5.46 12.62 -14.34
C LEU A 145 4.87 13.80 -13.54
N LEU A 146 4.70 13.64 -12.23
CA LEU A 146 4.26 14.73 -11.35
C LEU A 146 5.30 15.85 -11.27
N LYS A 147 6.59 15.51 -11.15
CA LYS A 147 7.70 16.46 -11.14
C LYS A 147 7.74 17.25 -12.45
N ASP A 148 7.63 16.58 -13.59
CA ASP A 148 7.61 17.20 -14.92
C ASP A 148 6.39 18.13 -15.10
N ALA A 149 5.30 17.85 -14.39
CA ALA A 149 4.12 18.69 -14.29
C ALA A 149 4.26 19.87 -13.30
N GLY A 150 5.42 20.05 -12.67
CA GLY A 150 5.73 21.17 -11.78
C GLY A 150 5.48 20.91 -10.30
N TYR A 151 5.18 19.69 -9.90
CA TYR A 151 5.06 19.32 -8.48
C TYR A 151 6.42 19.26 -7.79
N TYR A 152 6.46 19.72 -6.54
CA TYR A 152 7.56 19.42 -5.62
C TYR A 152 7.29 18.05 -4.98
N THR A 153 8.09 17.05 -5.33
CA THR A 153 7.85 15.64 -4.99
C THR A 153 8.68 15.21 -3.80
N ILE A 154 8.03 14.71 -2.76
CA ILE A 154 8.64 14.31 -1.49
C ILE A 154 8.28 12.85 -1.20
N HIS A 155 9.31 12.03 -0.97
CA HIS A 155 9.19 10.69 -0.40
C HIS A 155 9.63 10.72 1.06
N CYS A 156 8.84 10.10 1.95
CA CYS A 156 9.16 9.99 3.36
C CYS A 156 8.80 8.60 3.90
N GLY A 157 9.79 7.85 4.38
CA GLY A 157 9.63 6.53 4.98
C GLY A 157 9.95 5.38 4.04
N LYS A 158 9.23 4.26 4.13
CA LYS A 158 9.47 3.02 3.38
C LYS A 158 9.29 3.20 1.88
N ALA A 159 10.32 2.89 1.10
CA ALA A 159 10.26 2.85 -0.36
C ALA A 159 9.97 1.43 -0.88
N HIS A 160 10.93 0.52 -0.76
CA HIS A 160 10.78 -0.89 -1.11
C HIS A 160 10.39 -1.13 -2.59
N PHE A 161 10.93 -0.29 -3.51
CA PHE A 161 10.63 -0.35 -4.95
C PHE A 161 11.61 -1.25 -5.70
N GLY A 162 12.86 -1.34 -5.23
CA GLY A 162 13.90 -2.11 -5.86
C GLY A 162 15.00 -2.55 -4.90
N ALA A 163 15.83 -3.46 -5.38
CA ALA A 163 16.89 -4.08 -4.59
C ALA A 163 18.05 -3.11 -4.28
N ARG A 164 18.78 -3.39 -3.22
CA ARG A 164 20.01 -2.68 -2.82
C ARG A 164 21.00 -2.61 -3.98
N THR A 165 21.74 -1.53 -4.04
CA THR A 165 22.74 -1.22 -5.07
C THR A 165 22.17 -0.94 -6.46
N THR A 166 20.85 -0.98 -6.64
CA THR A 166 20.19 -0.58 -7.90
C THR A 166 19.67 0.85 -7.81
N ALA A 167 19.35 1.46 -8.96
CA ALA A 167 18.68 2.76 -8.97
C ALA A 167 17.31 2.71 -8.26
N GLY A 168 16.66 1.54 -8.26
CA GLY A 168 15.38 1.31 -7.58
C GLY A 168 15.44 1.37 -6.05
N GLU A 169 16.63 1.35 -5.45
CA GLU A 169 16.82 1.55 -4.02
C GLU A 169 16.51 3.00 -3.60
N ASP A 170 16.91 3.98 -4.42
CA ASP A 170 16.76 5.38 -4.09
C ASP A 170 15.51 6.01 -4.72
N PRO A 171 14.52 6.44 -3.94
CA PRO A 171 13.33 7.15 -4.44
C PRO A 171 13.62 8.34 -5.36
N ARG A 172 14.77 9.00 -5.20
CA ARG A 172 15.14 10.13 -6.07
C ARG A 172 15.32 9.74 -7.53
N SER A 173 15.69 8.49 -7.78
CA SER A 173 15.79 7.96 -9.15
C SER A 173 14.42 7.91 -9.86
N PHE A 174 13.34 7.82 -9.11
CA PHE A 174 11.95 7.80 -9.62
C PHE A 174 11.34 9.20 -9.79
N GLY A 175 12.12 10.27 -9.55
CA GLY A 175 11.64 11.64 -9.70
C GLY A 175 11.18 12.30 -8.39
N PHE A 176 11.36 11.69 -7.23
CA PHE A 176 11.24 12.39 -5.97
C PHE A 176 12.42 13.37 -5.81
N MET A 177 12.12 14.63 -5.47
CA MET A 177 13.13 15.65 -5.23
C MET A 177 13.73 15.53 -3.83
N VAL A 178 12.95 15.01 -2.89
CA VAL A 178 13.35 14.76 -1.50
C VAL A 178 13.11 13.31 -1.18
N ASN A 179 14.09 12.67 -0.54
CA ASN A 179 13.96 11.33 0.05
C ASN A 179 14.33 11.41 1.54
N ILE A 180 13.39 11.06 2.39
CA ILE A 180 13.55 10.97 3.85
C ILE A 180 13.43 9.50 4.24
N ALA A 181 14.54 8.89 4.65
CA ALA A 181 14.59 7.53 5.19
C ALA A 181 14.07 6.42 4.26
N GLY A 182 13.98 6.66 2.93
CA GLY A 182 13.55 5.66 1.97
C GLY A 182 14.72 4.87 1.39
N GLY A 183 14.54 3.55 1.23
CA GLY A 183 15.54 2.64 0.68
C GLY A 183 14.94 1.29 0.29
N ALA A 184 15.79 0.28 0.10
CA ALA A 184 15.38 -1.07 -0.25
C ALA A 184 14.67 -1.81 0.92
N ASN A 185 14.70 -1.27 2.13
CA ASN A 185 14.20 -1.93 3.32
C ASN A 185 12.68 -2.16 3.26
N GLY A 186 12.28 -3.41 3.46
CA GLY A 186 10.88 -3.81 3.52
C GLY A 186 10.22 -3.62 4.90
N GLY A 187 11.00 -3.29 5.93
CA GLY A 187 10.56 -3.00 7.29
C GLY A 187 11.71 -2.38 8.06
N PRO A 188 11.50 -1.79 9.26
CA PRO A 188 12.57 -1.23 10.07
C PRO A 188 13.21 -2.31 10.93
N ALA A 189 14.49 -2.17 11.25
CA ALA A 189 15.12 -3.02 12.24
C ALA A 189 14.68 -2.69 13.67
N SER A 190 14.33 -1.42 13.91
CA SER A 190 13.76 -0.91 15.16
C SER A 190 13.00 0.39 14.91
N TYR A 191 11.99 0.67 15.74
CA TYR A 191 11.29 1.96 15.78
C TYR A 191 11.90 2.95 16.77
N LEU A 192 12.90 2.51 17.56
CA LEU A 192 13.44 3.27 18.66
C LEU A 192 14.70 4.03 18.27
N ALA A 193 14.70 5.36 18.41
CA ALA A 193 15.88 6.20 18.16
C ALA A 193 17.03 5.91 19.13
N ARG A 194 16.75 5.48 20.35
CA ARG A 194 17.77 4.97 21.29
C ARG A 194 18.47 3.68 20.84
N LYS A 195 17.91 2.98 19.86
CA LYS A 195 18.53 1.85 19.14
C LYS A 195 19.00 2.26 17.74
N GLU A 196 19.12 3.56 17.47
CA GLU A 196 19.54 4.12 16.17
C GLU A 196 18.68 3.60 15.00
N PHE A 197 17.39 3.31 15.25
CA PHE A 197 16.47 2.65 14.30
C PHE A 197 17.00 1.31 13.77
N GLY A 198 17.87 0.64 14.57
CA GLY A 198 18.43 -0.68 14.33
C GLY A 198 19.86 -0.66 13.79
N SER A 199 20.55 -1.80 13.93
CA SER A 199 21.96 -1.96 13.55
C SER A 199 22.19 -3.09 12.53
N ASN A 200 21.13 -3.75 12.07
CA ASN A 200 21.21 -4.84 11.11
C ASN A 200 20.91 -4.38 9.67
N ARG A 201 20.81 -5.33 8.74
CA ARG A 201 20.53 -5.06 7.31
C ARG A 201 19.22 -4.28 7.03
N PHE A 202 18.32 -4.18 8.01
CA PHE A 202 17.07 -3.42 7.92
C PHE A 202 17.13 -2.06 8.63
N HIS A 203 18.35 -1.59 8.95
CA HIS A 203 18.58 -0.26 9.52
C HIS A 203 17.93 0.84 8.67
N VAL A 204 17.29 1.82 9.33
CA VAL A 204 16.67 2.97 8.67
C VAL A 204 17.62 4.15 8.71
N TYR A 205 18.19 4.50 7.56
CA TYR A 205 19.16 5.58 7.40
C TYR A 205 18.50 6.95 7.22
N GLY A 206 19.30 8.02 7.43
CA GLY A 206 18.90 9.41 7.13
C GLY A 206 18.09 10.08 8.23
N LEU A 207 18.15 9.55 9.46
CA LEU A 207 17.50 10.09 10.66
C LEU A 207 18.47 10.19 11.86
N GLU A 208 19.77 10.34 11.57
CA GLU A 208 20.85 10.31 12.55
C GLU A 208 20.69 11.41 13.61
N GLN A 209 20.06 12.55 13.28
CA GLN A 209 19.77 13.64 14.20
C GLN A 209 18.83 13.25 15.37
N TYR A 210 18.16 12.10 15.28
CA TYR A 210 17.27 11.58 16.31
C TYR A 210 17.94 10.53 17.21
N TYR A 211 19.13 10.01 16.85
CA TYR A 211 19.78 8.96 17.60
C TYR A 211 19.99 9.34 19.06
N ASN A 212 19.91 8.34 19.93
CA ASN A 212 20.00 8.50 21.38
C ASN A 212 18.94 9.42 22.01
N THR A 213 17.82 9.64 21.33
CA THR A 213 16.64 10.33 21.87
C THR A 213 15.49 9.33 22.10
N ASP A 214 14.40 9.80 22.71
CA ASP A 214 13.17 9.01 22.88
C ASP A 214 12.20 9.18 21.67
N THR A 215 12.68 9.77 20.55
CA THR A 215 11.87 9.97 19.37
C THR A 215 11.56 8.63 18.69
N PHE A 216 10.30 8.33 18.52
CA PHE A 216 9.84 7.14 17.83
C PHE A 216 9.98 7.31 16.31
N LEU A 217 10.26 6.24 15.53
CA LEU A 217 10.47 6.32 14.08
C LEU A 217 9.32 7.03 13.35
N THR A 218 8.08 6.69 13.71
CA THR A 218 6.88 7.30 13.12
C THR A 218 6.83 8.80 13.39
N GLU A 219 7.24 9.25 14.57
CA GLU A 219 7.34 10.67 14.94
C GLU A 219 8.45 11.38 14.16
N ALA A 220 9.65 10.78 14.08
CA ALA A 220 10.78 11.34 13.32
C ALA A 220 10.41 11.58 11.84
N LEU A 221 9.78 10.59 11.20
CA LEU A 221 9.30 10.72 9.83
C LEU A 221 8.27 11.84 9.68
N THR A 222 7.34 11.97 10.63
CA THR A 222 6.32 13.02 10.61
C THR A 222 6.92 14.40 10.70
N ILE A 223 7.87 14.60 11.63
CA ILE A 223 8.58 15.86 11.82
C ILE A 223 9.34 16.24 10.52
N GLU A 224 10.07 15.30 9.94
CA GLU A 224 10.84 15.58 8.72
C GLU A 224 9.94 15.82 7.49
N ALA A 225 8.82 15.11 7.37
CA ALA A 225 7.84 15.37 6.33
C ALA A 225 7.26 16.79 6.42
N ILE A 226 6.88 17.22 7.63
CA ILE A 226 6.37 18.57 7.89
C ILE A 226 7.44 19.63 7.58
N LYS A 227 8.69 19.40 7.97
CA LYS A 227 9.82 20.31 7.61
C LYS A 227 9.97 20.43 6.09
N ALA A 228 9.92 19.29 5.36
CA ALA A 228 10.07 19.26 3.92
C ALA A 228 8.94 19.99 3.18
N LEU A 229 7.71 19.98 3.72
CA LEU A 229 6.57 20.69 3.15
C LEU A 229 6.68 22.22 3.20
N ASN A 230 7.48 22.80 4.13
CA ASN A 230 7.61 24.26 4.23
C ASN A 230 8.16 24.87 2.95
N LYS A 231 9.11 24.21 2.27
CA LYS A 231 9.73 24.76 1.05
C LYS A 231 8.72 24.94 -0.08
N PRO A 232 8.00 23.91 -0.57
CA PRO A 232 7.02 24.11 -1.65
C PRO A 232 5.88 25.05 -1.24
N ILE A 233 5.43 25.04 0.01
CA ILE A 233 4.41 25.96 0.50
C ILE A 233 4.88 27.41 0.43
N THR A 234 6.10 27.73 0.88
CA THR A 234 6.67 29.08 0.80
C THR A 234 6.89 29.53 -0.65
N GLU A 235 7.26 28.60 -1.53
CA GLU A 235 7.47 28.87 -2.96
C GLU A 235 6.15 28.91 -3.76
N GLY A 236 5.00 28.65 -3.14
CA GLY A 236 3.69 28.59 -3.81
C GLY A 236 3.59 27.48 -4.87
N LYS A 237 4.37 26.39 -4.72
CA LYS A 237 4.38 25.25 -5.64
C LYS A 237 3.46 24.15 -5.15
N PRO A 238 2.73 23.47 -6.06
CA PRO A 238 2.00 22.26 -5.68
C PRO A 238 2.99 21.19 -5.23
N PHE A 239 2.63 20.42 -4.20
CA PHE A 239 3.46 19.34 -3.70
C PHE A 239 2.76 18.00 -3.80
N PHE A 240 3.57 16.95 -3.98
CA PHE A 240 3.20 15.56 -3.79
C PHE A 240 4.03 14.98 -2.65
N LEU A 241 3.41 14.76 -1.50
CA LEU A 241 3.99 14.03 -0.38
C LEU A 241 3.54 12.57 -0.42
N TYR A 242 4.48 11.66 -0.66
CA TYR A 242 4.30 10.24 -0.43
C TYR A 242 4.81 9.91 0.97
N MET A 243 3.90 10.04 1.96
CA MET A 243 4.14 9.68 3.35
C MET A 243 3.92 8.18 3.50
N SER A 244 5.00 7.44 3.43
CA SER A 244 5.01 5.98 3.40
C SER A 244 5.60 5.45 4.70
N HIS A 245 4.77 5.24 5.70
CA HIS A 245 5.23 4.77 6.99
C HIS A 245 5.81 3.35 6.95
N TYR A 246 6.77 3.07 7.83
CA TYR A 246 7.14 1.70 8.21
C TYR A 246 6.11 1.08 9.16
N ALA A 247 5.34 1.92 9.90
CA ALA A 247 4.26 1.47 10.76
C ALA A 247 3.11 0.90 9.87
N ILE A 248 2.58 -0.22 10.25
CA ILE A 248 2.68 -0.93 11.52
C ILE A 248 3.46 -2.26 11.41
N HIS A 249 4.40 -2.34 10.47
CA HIS A 249 5.21 -3.54 10.24
C HIS A 249 5.99 -3.97 11.50
N VAL A 250 6.26 -5.24 11.63
CA VAL A 250 7.16 -5.76 12.70
C VAL A 250 8.55 -5.11 12.62
N PRO A 251 9.29 -4.99 13.76
CA PRO A 251 8.98 -5.49 15.11
C PRO A 251 7.90 -4.67 15.80
N TYR A 252 7.06 -5.31 16.62
CA TYR A 252 6.06 -4.60 17.41
C TYR A 252 6.74 -3.97 18.64
N GLU A 253 7.43 -2.84 18.41
CA GLU A 253 7.98 -1.98 19.46
C GLU A 253 6.97 -0.88 19.79
N ALA A 254 6.75 -0.63 21.06
CA ALA A 254 5.77 0.34 21.51
C ALA A 254 6.26 1.77 21.35
N ASP A 255 5.39 2.65 20.90
CA ASP A 255 5.44 4.04 21.27
C ASP A 255 4.88 4.14 22.70
N GLU A 256 5.77 4.29 23.69
CA GLU A 256 5.43 4.23 25.12
C GLU A 256 4.41 5.31 25.54
N ARG A 257 4.24 6.37 24.72
CA ARG A 257 3.22 7.41 24.97
C ARG A 257 1.80 6.87 24.94
N PHE A 258 1.56 5.80 24.17
CA PHE A 258 0.23 5.25 23.93
C PHE A 258 -0.05 3.95 24.67
N THR A 259 0.97 3.23 25.18
CA THR A 259 0.76 1.97 25.90
C THR A 259 -0.18 2.08 27.11
N PRO A 260 -0.24 3.20 27.85
CA PRO A 260 -1.20 3.35 28.97
C PRO A 260 -2.66 3.23 28.51
N ASN A 261 -2.98 3.58 27.27
CA ASN A 261 -4.34 3.49 26.73
C ASN A 261 -4.85 2.04 26.56
N TYR A 262 -3.94 1.07 26.63
CA TYR A 262 -4.21 -0.36 26.46
C TYR A 262 -3.93 -1.18 27.72
N ARG A 263 -3.70 -0.49 28.87
CA ARG A 263 -3.44 -1.11 30.16
C ARG A 263 -4.47 -0.71 31.19
N GLN A 264 -4.74 -1.63 32.12
CA GLN A 264 -5.49 -1.36 33.33
C GLN A 264 -4.60 -0.64 34.36
N ALA A 265 -5.20 -0.07 35.38
CA ALA A 265 -4.48 0.62 36.46
C ALA A 265 -3.44 -0.26 37.20
N ASN A 266 -3.63 -1.57 37.21
CA ASN A 266 -2.69 -2.54 37.79
C ASN A 266 -1.53 -2.93 36.85
N GLY A 267 -1.44 -2.33 35.64
CA GLY A 267 -0.43 -2.59 34.64
C GLY A 267 -0.74 -3.76 33.68
N GLN A 268 -1.75 -4.55 33.96
CA GLN A 268 -2.18 -5.61 33.05
C GLN A 268 -2.79 -5.02 31.78
N GLY A 269 -2.76 -5.79 30.68
CA GLY A 269 -3.47 -5.42 29.46
C GLY A 269 -4.97 -5.26 29.69
N MET A 270 -5.61 -4.37 28.93
CA MET A 270 -7.06 -4.29 28.92
C MET A 270 -7.66 -5.60 28.45
N PHE A 271 -8.85 -5.94 28.98
CA PHE A 271 -9.59 -7.12 28.50
C PHE A 271 -10.04 -6.89 27.05
N ASP A 272 -9.71 -7.84 26.19
CA ASP A 272 -10.11 -7.83 24.79
C ASP A 272 -11.30 -8.77 24.58
N PRO A 273 -12.47 -8.26 24.17
CA PRO A 273 -13.66 -9.07 24.02
C PRO A 273 -13.59 -10.05 22.84
N MET A 274 -12.74 -9.80 21.85
CA MET A 274 -12.55 -10.71 20.71
C MET A 274 -11.67 -11.90 21.14
N LEU A 275 -10.61 -11.66 21.88
CA LEU A 275 -9.71 -12.70 22.38
C LEU A 275 -10.23 -13.40 23.65
N GLN A 276 -11.23 -12.84 24.35
CA GLN A 276 -11.74 -13.28 25.64
C GLN A 276 -10.66 -13.39 26.73
N GLN A 277 -9.65 -12.52 26.67
CA GLN A 277 -8.52 -12.45 27.61
C GLN A 277 -7.90 -11.05 27.60
N PRO A 278 -7.07 -10.69 28.62
CA PRO A 278 -6.30 -9.46 28.57
C PRO A 278 -5.31 -9.44 27.41
N LEU A 279 -5.11 -8.28 26.82
CA LEU A 279 -4.05 -8.03 25.84
C LEU A 279 -2.69 -8.36 26.44
N ASN A 280 -1.83 -9.01 25.70
CA ASN A 280 -0.43 -9.22 26.08
C ASN A 280 0.47 -8.09 25.55
N GLU A 281 1.76 -8.14 25.89
CA GLU A 281 2.73 -7.10 25.54
C GLU A 281 2.81 -6.83 24.02
N ASN A 282 2.80 -7.87 23.18
CA ASN A 282 2.87 -7.68 21.74
C ASN A 282 1.59 -7.03 21.20
N GLU A 283 0.43 -7.37 21.74
CA GLU A 283 -0.86 -6.79 21.34
C GLU A 283 -0.97 -5.33 21.80
N ILE A 284 -0.46 -5.01 23.00
CA ILE A 284 -0.36 -3.64 23.51
C ILE A 284 0.58 -2.81 22.64
N ASN A 285 1.77 -3.35 22.34
CA ASN A 285 2.76 -2.67 21.52
C ASN A 285 2.23 -2.41 20.11
N HIS A 286 1.55 -3.39 19.52
CA HIS A 286 0.93 -3.25 18.22
C HIS A 286 -0.18 -2.20 18.21
N ALA A 287 -1.05 -2.21 19.21
CA ALA A 287 -2.11 -1.20 19.33
C ALA A 287 -1.54 0.22 19.55
N ALA A 288 -0.49 0.35 20.36
CA ALA A 288 0.23 1.60 20.56
C ALA A 288 0.93 2.09 19.29
N LEU A 289 1.46 1.17 18.46
CA LEU A 289 2.06 1.49 17.17
C LEU A 289 1.01 2.04 16.18
N ILE A 290 -0.20 1.47 16.17
CA ILE A 290 -1.32 1.97 15.37
C ILE A 290 -1.75 3.37 15.84
N GLU A 291 -1.87 3.61 17.15
CA GLU A 291 -2.23 4.92 17.69
C GLU A 291 -1.17 5.97 17.37
N GLY A 292 0.13 5.60 17.41
CA GLY A 292 1.24 6.45 16.97
C GLY A 292 1.18 6.81 15.49
N MET A 293 0.80 5.87 14.64
CA MET A 293 0.58 6.09 13.21
C MET A 293 -0.63 7.03 12.98
N ASP A 294 -1.73 6.83 13.70
CA ASP A 294 -2.89 7.72 13.62
C ASP A 294 -2.57 9.14 14.11
N LYS A 295 -1.74 9.28 15.18
CA LYS A 295 -1.21 10.59 15.59
C LYS A 295 -0.45 11.27 14.47
N SER A 296 0.40 10.54 13.73
CA SER A 296 1.13 11.08 12.58
C SER A 296 0.19 11.66 11.52
N LEU A 297 -0.89 10.93 11.18
CA LEU A 297 -1.93 11.44 10.29
C LEU A 297 -2.53 12.74 10.84
N GLY A 298 -2.85 12.78 12.13
CA GLY A 298 -3.39 13.96 12.80
C GLY A 298 -2.43 15.15 12.80
N ASP A 299 -1.13 14.94 12.99
CA ASP A 299 -0.12 16.01 12.95
C ASP A 299 -0.01 16.63 11.55
N LEU A 300 -0.01 15.81 10.50
CA LEU A 300 -0.04 16.28 9.12
C LEU A 300 -1.32 17.06 8.79
N LEU A 301 -2.48 16.55 9.21
CA LEU A 301 -3.77 17.24 9.02
C LEU A 301 -3.76 18.59 9.74
N ARG A 302 -3.34 18.65 11.01
CA ARG A 302 -3.23 19.92 11.78
C ARG A 302 -2.26 20.90 11.14
N PHE A 303 -1.11 20.44 10.65
CA PHE A 303 -0.15 21.28 9.95
C PHE A 303 -0.76 21.89 8.67
N ILE A 304 -1.45 21.09 7.86
CA ILE A 304 -2.14 21.55 6.66
C ILE A 304 -3.25 22.53 7.02
N ASP A 305 -4.11 22.17 7.98
CA ASP A 305 -5.25 22.98 8.42
C ASP A 305 -4.82 24.32 9.05
N SER A 306 -3.60 24.42 9.62
CA SER A 306 -3.03 25.67 10.11
C SER A 306 -2.76 26.72 9.02
N LYS A 307 -2.84 26.34 7.75
CA LYS A 307 -2.58 27.17 6.57
C LYS A 307 -3.81 27.15 5.63
N PRO A 308 -4.79 28.05 5.82
CA PRO A 308 -6.08 27.99 5.12
C PRO A 308 -6.01 27.86 3.60
N GLU A 309 -5.04 28.53 2.95
CA GLU A 309 -4.88 28.45 1.48
C GLU A 309 -4.39 27.06 1.05
N VAL A 310 -3.49 26.45 1.84
CA VAL A 310 -3.00 25.10 1.60
C VAL A 310 -4.11 24.09 1.84
N ALA A 311 -4.84 24.22 2.97
CA ALA A 311 -5.92 23.31 3.37
C ALA A 311 -7.04 23.23 2.32
N ARG A 312 -7.43 24.37 1.74
CA ARG A 312 -8.49 24.40 0.70
C ARG A 312 -8.09 23.70 -0.60
N ASN A 313 -6.81 23.49 -0.82
CA ASN A 313 -6.28 22.93 -2.07
C ASN A 313 -5.39 21.69 -1.84
N THR A 314 -5.62 20.94 -0.75
CA THR A 314 -4.84 19.73 -0.45
C THR A 314 -5.75 18.50 -0.41
N ILE A 315 -5.43 17.53 -1.26
CA ILE A 315 -6.04 16.19 -1.26
C ILE A 315 -5.26 15.32 -0.27
N VAL A 316 -5.98 14.58 0.58
CA VAL A 316 -5.38 13.60 1.49
C VAL A 316 -5.97 12.23 1.21
N ILE A 317 -5.10 11.26 0.96
CA ILE A 317 -5.45 9.86 0.70
C ILE A 317 -4.74 9.00 1.73
N PHE A 318 -5.48 8.14 2.40
CA PHE A 318 -4.98 7.12 3.33
C PHE A 318 -5.25 5.74 2.76
N MET A 319 -4.27 4.82 2.80
CA MET A 319 -4.43 3.41 2.44
C MET A 319 -3.33 2.56 3.08
N SER A 320 -3.58 1.24 3.25
CA SER A 320 -2.54 0.24 3.53
C SER A 320 -1.99 -0.39 2.25
N ASP A 321 -0.77 -0.92 2.29
CA ASP A 321 -0.13 -1.57 1.14
C ASP A 321 -0.43 -3.07 1.00
N ASN A 322 -0.83 -3.72 2.08
CA ASN A 322 -1.34 -5.10 2.15
C ASN A 322 -2.02 -5.33 3.50
N GLY A 323 -2.74 -6.43 3.60
CA GLY A 323 -3.41 -6.82 4.84
C GLY A 323 -2.48 -7.07 6.02
N GLY A 324 -3.03 -7.04 7.22
CA GLY A 324 -2.31 -7.30 8.47
C GLY A 324 -1.79 -8.74 8.55
N GLN A 325 -0.77 -8.96 9.40
CA GLN A 325 -0.14 -10.27 9.62
C GLN A 325 -1.02 -11.20 10.46
N ALA A 326 -2.25 -11.48 10.06
CA ALA A 326 -3.25 -12.22 10.83
C ALA A 326 -2.75 -13.52 11.49
N ILE A 327 -1.69 -14.13 10.95
CA ILE A 327 -1.09 -15.36 11.48
C ILE A 327 0.40 -15.10 11.72
N ASP A 328 0.74 -14.76 12.95
CA ASP A 328 2.14 -14.74 13.35
C ASP A 328 2.58 -16.12 13.82
N VAL A 329 2.90 -16.98 12.88
CA VAL A 329 3.47 -18.33 13.15
C VAL A 329 4.78 -18.26 13.93
N ARG A 330 5.56 -17.16 13.85
CA ARG A 330 6.80 -16.99 14.59
C ARG A 330 6.55 -16.83 16.09
N GLN A 331 5.35 -16.37 16.47
CA GLN A 331 4.94 -16.17 17.85
C GLN A 331 4.03 -17.29 18.38
N GLY A 332 3.75 -18.31 17.57
CA GLY A 332 2.93 -19.46 17.97
C GLY A 332 1.44 -19.13 18.21
N ARG A 333 0.93 -18.05 17.61
CA ARG A 333 -0.44 -17.58 17.83
C ARG A 333 -1.28 -17.75 16.57
N HIS A 334 -2.24 -18.64 16.65
CA HIS A 334 -3.22 -18.89 15.58
C HIS A 334 -4.48 -18.01 15.67
N ASN A 335 -4.68 -17.24 16.74
CA ASN A 335 -5.95 -16.57 17.04
C ASN A 335 -5.86 -15.03 16.99
N TYR A 336 -4.73 -14.47 16.62
CA TYR A 336 -4.59 -13.03 16.46
C TYR A 336 -5.00 -12.64 15.04
N ASP A 337 -6.31 -12.47 14.84
CA ASP A 337 -6.86 -12.11 13.54
C ASP A 337 -6.97 -10.58 13.41
N GLN A 338 -5.99 -10.00 12.72
CA GLN A 338 -5.91 -8.56 12.45
C GLN A 338 -6.91 -8.11 11.38
N ASN A 339 -7.48 -9.03 10.62
CA ASN A 339 -8.31 -8.72 9.46
C ASN A 339 -9.79 -9.08 9.67
N TYR A 340 -10.16 -9.59 10.86
CA TYR A 340 -11.53 -10.01 11.14
C TYR A 340 -12.57 -8.95 10.75
N PRO A 341 -13.69 -9.32 10.05
CA PRO A 341 -14.17 -10.68 9.75
C PRO A 341 -13.62 -11.30 8.45
N ALA A 342 -12.74 -10.63 7.72
CA ALA A 342 -12.04 -11.22 6.58
C ALA A 342 -11.02 -12.25 7.06
N ARG A 343 -10.91 -13.38 6.36
CA ARG A 343 -9.99 -14.46 6.68
C ARG A 343 -8.66 -14.29 5.95
N GLY A 344 -7.59 -14.84 6.50
CA GLY A 344 -6.24 -14.73 5.97
C GLY A 344 -5.55 -13.41 6.37
N GLY A 345 -4.39 -13.16 5.82
CA GLY A 345 -3.59 -11.98 6.09
C GLY A 345 -2.44 -11.84 5.09
N LYS A 346 -1.44 -11.05 5.41
CA LYS A 346 -0.27 -10.80 4.57
C LYS A 346 0.29 -12.08 3.94
N GLY A 347 0.44 -12.10 2.62
CA GLY A 347 0.86 -13.29 1.86
C GLY A 347 -0.28 -14.24 1.46
N SER A 348 -1.51 -13.99 1.89
CA SER A 348 -2.69 -14.77 1.53
C SER A 348 -3.45 -14.15 0.35
N ALA A 349 -4.04 -15.00 -0.49
CA ALA A 349 -4.94 -14.58 -1.55
C ALA A 349 -6.38 -14.34 -1.08
N LEU A 350 -6.70 -14.62 0.20
CA LEU A 350 -8.00 -14.36 0.80
C LEU A 350 -8.20 -12.87 1.11
N GLU A 351 -9.45 -12.47 1.35
CA GLU A 351 -9.82 -11.06 1.60
C GLU A 351 -8.93 -10.39 2.66
N GLY A 352 -8.57 -11.09 3.75
CA GLY A 352 -7.72 -10.52 4.79
C GLY A 352 -6.29 -10.19 4.37
N GLY A 353 -5.79 -10.72 3.26
CA GLY A 353 -4.46 -10.41 2.75
C GLY A 353 -4.41 -9.29 1.72
N ILE A 354 -5.56 -8.94 1.15
CA ILE A 354 -5.66 -8.08 -0.04
C ILE A 354 -6.66 -6.92 0.08
N HIS A 355 -7.47 -6.90 1.13
CA HIS A 355 -8.51 -5.89 1.35
C HIS A 355 -8.05 -4.85 2.38
N GLU A 356 -8.03 -3.57 1.97
CA GLU A 356 -7.33 -2.51 2.68
C GLU A 356 -8.27 -1.38 3.12
N PRO A 357 -7.95 -0.71 4.25
CA PRO A 357 -8.62 0.53 4.61
C PRO A 357 -8.21 1.65 3.65
N MET A 358 -9.17 2.39 3.10
CA MET A 358 -8.90 3.54 2.22
C MET A 358 -9.85 4.70 2.49
N LEU A 359 -9.26 5.89 2.68
CA LEU A 359 -9.97 7.15 2.86
C LEU A 359 -9.47 8.17 1.86
N VAL A 360 -10.36 9.00 1.32
CA VAL A 360 -10.00 10.10 0.42
C VAL A 360 -10.75 11.37 0.84
N TYR A 361 -9.99 12.41 1.15
CA TYR A 361 -10.50 13.75 1.35
C TYR A 361 -10.00 14.67 0.23
N TRP A 362 -10.92 15.31 -0.47
CA TRP A 362 -10.64 16.27 -1.52
C TRP A 362 -11.58 17.48 -1.34
N PRO A 363 -11.06 18.62 -0.86
CA PRO A 363 -11.88 19.81 -0.64
C PRO A 363 -12.68 20.22 -1.88
N GLY A 364 -13.98 20.47 -1.71
CA GLY A 364 -14.88 20.84 -2.80
C GLY A 364 -15.29 19.72 -3.76
N VAL A 365 -14.77 18.49 -3.58
CA VAL A 365 -15.09 17.33 -4.43
C VAL A 365 -15.72 16.20 -3.62
N THR A 366 -15.11 15.81 -2.49
CA THR A 366 -15.66 14.74 -1.64
C THR A 366 -16.70 15.27 -0.67
N HIS A 367 -17.69 14.43 -0.35
CA HIS A 367 -18.69 14.72 0.68
C HIS A 367 -18.34 13.95 1.95
N GLY A 368 -18.19 14.68 3.05
CA GLY A 368 -17.78 14.12 4.34
C GLY A 368 -18.73 13.06 4.86
N GLY A 369 -18.18 12.01 5.48
CA GLY A 369 -18.93 10.92 6.08
C GLY A 369 -19.62 9.99 5.09
N THR A 370 -19.25 10.02 3.80
CA THR A 370 -19.85 9.16 2.77
C THR A 370 -19.04 7.90 2.51
N GLU A 371 -19.71 6.88 1.96
CA GLU A 371 -19.08 5.61 1.58
C GLU A 371 -19.13 5.40 0.07
N ASN A 372 -18.09 4.76 -0.46
CA ASN A 372 -18.04 4.30 -1.83
C ASN A 372 -17.75 2.78 -1.85
N HIS A 373 -18.66 2.02 -2.46
CA HIS A 373 -18.61 0.56 -2.52
C HIS A 373 -18.04 0.04 -3.85
N ASN A 374 -17.47 0.92 -4.68
CA ASN A 374 -16.78 0.48 -5.90
C ASN A 374 -15.39 -0.08 -5.54
N ARG A 375 -14.99 -1.10 -6.30
CA ARG A 375 -13.66 -1.68 -6.14
C ARG A 375 -12.59 -0.77 -6.72
N VAL A 376 -11.57 -0.52 -5.92
CA VAL A 376 -10.33 0.18 -6.26
C VAL A 376 -9.17 -0.78 -6.02
N MET A 377 -8.16 -0.74 -6.88
CA MET A 377 -6.93 -1.53 -6.74
C MET A 377 -5.72 -0.59 -6.70
N ILE A 378 -4.66 -1.00 -6.04
CA ILE A 378 -3.47 -0.18 -5.82
C ILE A 378 -2.87 0.41 -7.11
N GLU A 379 -2.90 -0.29 -8.24
CA GLU A 379 -2.45 0.25 -9.53
C GLU A 379 -3.31 1.41 -10.06
N ASP A 380 -4.52 1.61 -9.52
CA ASP A 380 -5.39 2.73 -9.88
C ASP A 380 -4.87 4.07 -9.39
N PHE A 381 -4.00 4.07 -8.41
CA PHE A 381 -3.38 5.28 -7.87
C PHE A 381 -2.57 6.02 -8.93
N PHE A 382 -1.87 5.30 -9.80
CA PHE A 382 -1.09 5.91 -10.87
C PHE A 382 -1.95 6.84 -11.76
N PRO A 383 -2.99 6.37 -12.46
CA PRO A 383 -3.82 7.27 -13.27
C PRO A 383 -4.67 8.22 -12.43
N SER A 384 -5.03 7.87 -11.19
CA SER A 384 -5.85 8.74 -10.33
C SER A 384 -5.09 9.95 -9.84
N LEU A 385 -3.83 9.78 -9.41
CA LEU A 385 -2.99 10.88 -8.93
C LEU A 385 -2.63 11.83 -10.08
N LEU A 386 -2.41 11.31 -11.29
CA LEU A 386 -2.24 12.14 -12.49
C LEU A 386 -3.52 12.91 -12.86
N ASP A 387 -4.69 12.28 -12.75
CA ASP A 387 -5.99 12.92 -12.98
C ASP A 387 -6.26 14.01 -11.93
N MET A 388 -6.00 13.74 -10.63
CA MET A 388 -6.07 14.73 -9.55
C MET A 388 -5.11 15.90 -9.80
N ALA A 389 -3.90 15.61 -10.26
CA ALA A 389 -2.89 16.60 -10.62
C ALA A 389 -3.17 17.33 -11.93
N GLN A 390 -4.29 17.01 -12.62
CA GLN A 390 -4.65 17.57 -13.94
C GLN A 390 -3.56 17.35 -15.01
N VAL A 391 -2.89 16.19 -14.94
CA VAL A 391 -1.91 15.74 -15.94
C VAL A 391 -2.61 14.81 -16.92
N SER A 392 -3.21 15.38 -17.96
CA SER A 392 -3.99 14.62 -18.96
C SER A 392 -3.15 14.12 -20.13
N GLN A 393 -1.97 14.72 -20.36
CA GLN A 393 -1.07 14.39 -21.45
C GLN A 393 0.23 13.82 -20.88
N TYR A 394 0.35 12.51 -20.87
CA TYR A 394 1.59 11.81 -20.47
C TYR A 394 1.82 10.58 -21.34
N ARG A 395 3.05 10.13 -21.39
CA ARG A 395 3.45 8.89 -22.05
C ARG A 395 4.19 8.01 -21.06
N THR A 396 3.99 6.72 -21.15
CA THR A 396 4.69 5.71 -20.32
C THR A 396 5.33 4.67 -21.22
N SER A 397 6.47 4.15 -20.79
CA SER A 397 7.14 3.02 -21.44
C SER A 397 6.40 1.69 -21.17
N GLN A 398 5.64 1.63 -20.06
CA GLN A 398 4.84 0.48 -19.66
C GLN A 398 3.37 0.62 -20.03
N VAL A 399 2.65 -0.50 -19.98
CA VAL A 399 1.19 -0.55 -20.03
C VAL A 399 0.63 -0.22 -18.66
N VAL A 400 -0.26 0.76 -18.56
CA VAL A 400 -0.99 1.10 -17.33
C VAL A 400 -2.27 0.26 -17.28
N ASP A 401 -2.37 -0.65 -16.31
CA ASP A 401 -3.55 -1.50 -16.08
C ASP A 401 -4.59 -0.80 -15.17
N GLY A 402 -4.12 0.14 -14.35
CA GLY A 402 -4.93 0.93 -13.43
C GLY A 402 -5.97 1.80 -14.12
N ARG A 403 -7.01 2.16 -13.38
CA ARG A 403 -8.12 3.02 -13.84
C ARG A 403 -8.38 4.11 -12.81
N SER A 404 -8.35 5.38 -13.25
CA SER A 404 -8.63 6.49 -12.34
C SER A 404 -9.95 6.29 -11.57
N PHE A 405 -9.89 6.41 -10.25
CA PHE A 405 -11.05 6.42 -9.38
C PHE A 405 -11.61 7.83 -9.14
N VAL A 406 -11.02 8.88 -9.71
CA VAL A 406 -11.52 10.26 -9.60
C VAL A 406 -12.99 10.40 -10.02
N PRO A 407 -13.47 9.74 -11.10
CA PRO A 407 -14.90 9.77 -11.42
C PRO A 407 -15.82 9.25 -10.30
N LEU A 408 -15.34 8.30 -9.48
CA LEU A 408 -16.10 7.76 -8.33
C LEU A 408 -16.20 8.77 -7.19
N LEU A 409 -15.20 9.66 -7.03
CA LEU A 409 -15.22 10.74 -6.03
C LEU A 409 -16.16 11.87 -6.46
N ARG A 410 -16.18 12.20 -7.75
CA ARG A 410 -17.03 13.26 -8.32
C ARG A 410 -18.51 12.87 -8.45
N ASN A 411 -18.76 11.57 -8.61
CA ASN A 411 -20.13 11.05 -8.74
C ASN A 411 -20.30 9.81 -7.84
N PRO A 412 -20.78 9.99 -6.59
CA PRO A 412 -20.99 8.88 -5.66
C PRO A 412 -22.01 7.81 -6.14
N LYS A 413 -22.86 8.15 -7.12
CA LYS A 413 -23.84 7.23 -7.70
C LYS A 413 -23.25 6.37 -8.84
N LEU A 414 -22.01 6.64 -9.25
CA LEU A 414 -21.37 5.87 -10.31
C LEU A 414 -21.03 4.47 -9.82
N HIS A 415 -21.53 3.46 -10.52
CA HIS A 415 -21.16 2.05 -10.29
C HIS A 415 -20.30 1.55 -11.44
N ARG A 416 -19.12 1.03 -11.10
CA ARG A 416 -18.15 0.53 -12.07
C ARG A 416 -18.01 -0.99 -11.94
N LYS A 417 -18.38 -1.73 -12.97
CA LYS A 417 -18.03 -3.15 -13.06
C LYS A 417 -16.54 -3.30 -13.31
N ARG A 418 -15.89 -4.12 -12.53
CA ARG A 418 -14.45 -4.38 -12.61
C ARG A 418 -14.13 -5.84 -12.37
N GLN A 419 -13.08 -6.32 -13.04
CA GLN A 419 -12.35 -7.53 -12.72
C GLN A 419 -11.03 -7.11 -12.08
N ILE A 420 -10.66 -7.74 -10.98
CA ILE A 420 -9.35 -7.56 -10.34
C ILE A 420 -8.67 -8.92 -10.31
N VAL A 421 -7.37 -8.93 -10.61
CA VAL A 421 -6.55 -10.14 -10.64
C VAL A 421 -5.40 -9.97 -9.67
N TRP A 422 -5.19 -10.99 -8.85
CA TRP A 422 -4.00 -11.15 -8.02
C TRP A 422 -3.20 -12.35 -8.51
N HIS A 423 -1.89 -12.23 -8.37
CA HIS A 423 -0.97 -13.30 -8.76
C HIS A 423 0.20 -13.34 -7.78
N TYR A 424 0.20 -14.37 -6.95
CA TYR A 424 1.24 -14.63 -5.95
C TYR A 424 1.75 -16.06 -6.10
N PRO A 425 2.66 -16.34 -7.08
CA PRO A 425 3.11 -17.70 -7.40
C PRO A 425 4.24 -18.18 -6.48
N HIS A 426 4.24 -17.78 -5.22
CA HIS A 426 5.35 -17.92 -4.27
C HIS A 426 4.94 -18.64 -2.99
N PHE A 427 5.95 -19.06 -2.24
CA PHE A 427 5.79 -19.59 -0.90
C PHE A 427 6.22 -18.53 0.11
N TRP A 428 5.30 -18.12 0.99
CA TRP A 428 5.57 -17.12 2.03
C TRP A 428 6.17 -17.76 3.28
N THR A 429 5.65 -18.95 3.64
CA THR A 429 6.08 -19.69 4.82
C THR A 429 5.75 -21.16 4.64
N THR A 430 6.58 -22.06 5.24
CA THR A 430 6.41 -23.50 5.16
C THR A 430 5.37 -24.04 6.15
N ASN A 431 4.94 -23.24 7.13
CA ASN A 431 4.13 -23.67 8.26
C ASN A 431 2.64 -23.33 8.14
N ILE A 432 2.21 -22.70 7.03
CA ILE A 432 0.83 -22.30 6.80
C ILE A 432 0.25 -23.07 5.62
N SER A 433 -0.96 -23.59 5.79
CA SER A 433 -1.60 -24.41 4.77
C SER A 433 -2.30 -23.57 3.69
N GLU A 434 -2.49 -24.17 2.51
CA GLU A 434 -3.32 -23.57 1.45
C GLU A 434 -4.77 -23.34 1.91
N ARG A 435 -5.26 -24.06 2.95
CA ARG A 435 -6.59 -23.84 3.54
C ARG A 435 -6.77 -22.45 4.10
N ASP A 436 -5.67 -21.75 4.44
CA ASP A 436 -5.68 -20.39 4.95
C ASP A 436 -5.34 -19.36 3.85
N GLY A 437 -5.41 -19.78 2.57
CA GLY A 437 -5.18 -18.92 1.41
C GLY A 437 -3.71 -18.68 1.06
N TYR A 438 -2.79 -19.35 1.75
CA TYR A 438 -1.35 -19.21 1.53
C TYR A 438 -0.82 -20.20 0.48
N GLY A 439 0.37 -19.91 -0.04
CA GLY A 439 1.01 -20.70 -1.08
C GLY A 439 0.81 -20.14 -2.48
N PRO A 440 1.42 -20.78 -3.49
CA PRO A 440 1.35 -20.30 -4.86
C PRO A 440 -0.09 -20.26 -5.37
N SER A 441 -0.59 -19.06 -5.57
CA SER A 441 -2.00 -18.85 -5.93
C SER A 441 -2.17 -17.72 -6.94
N SER A 442 -3.32 -17.71 -7.60
CA SER A 442 -3.80 -16.61 -8.41
C SER A 442 -5.30 -16.44 -8.21
N ALA A 443 -5.77 -15.22 -8.14
CA ALA A 443 -7.16 -14.95 -7.83
C ALA A 443 -7.82 -13.98 -8.80
N LEU A 444 -9.14 -14.10 -8.94
CA LEU A 444 -9.99 -13.23 -9.74
C LEU A 444 -11.22 -12.81 -8.96
N MET A 445 -11.40 -11.51 -8.81
CA MET A 445 -12.66 -10.94 -8.36
C MET A 445 -13.52 -10.55 -9.55
N HIS A 446 -14.73 -11.09 -9.64
CA HIS A 446 -15.70 -10.77 -10.70
C HIS A 446 -17.14 -10.77 -10.18
N GLY A 447 -17.82 -9.62 -10.27
CA GLY A 447 -19.12 -9.45 -9.62
C GLY A 447 -19.01 -9.72 -8.11
N PRO A 448 -19.91 -10.46 -7.47
CA PRO A 448 -19.82 -10.79 -6.05
C PRO A 448 -18.84 -11.92 -5.74
N TYR A 449 -18.23 -12.53 -6.75
CA TYR A 449 -17.47 -13.76 -6.61
C TYR A 449 -15.97 -13.51 -6.59
N HIS A 450 -15.30 -14.15 -5.64
CA HIS A 450 -13.85 -14.28 -5.54
C HIS A 450 -13.47 -15.73 -5.84
N LEU A 451 -12.71 -15.93 -6.92
CA LEU A 451 -12.13 -17.22 -7.30
C LEU A 451 -10.66 -17.21 -6.93
N ILE A 452 -10.20 -18.23 -6.20
CA ILE A 452 -8.78 -18.48 -5.91
C ILE A 452 -8.39 -19.80 -6.57
N TYR A 453 -7.30 -19.79 -7.32
CA TYR A 453 -6.68 -20.96 -7.93
C TYR A 453 -5.35 -21.24 -7.27
N TYR A 454 -5.19 -22.44 -6.74
CA TYR A 454 -3.96 -22.92 -6.11
C TYR A 454 -3.14 -23.75 -7.09
N TRP A 455 -1.89 -23.32 -7.33
CA TRP A 455 -1.02 -23.95 -8.31
C TRP A 455 -0.54 -25.32 -7.90
N ARG A 456 -0.36 -25.57 -6.58
CA ARG A 456 0.09 -26.87 -6.06
C ARG A 456 -0.94 -27.97 -6.27
N THR A 457 -2.18 -27.70 -5.94
CA THR A 457 -3.28 -28.68 -5.96
C THR A 457 -4.04 -28.69 -7.27
N ASN A 458 -3.83 -27.69 -8.13
CA ASN A 458 -4.62 -27.45 -9.36
C ASN A 458 -6.13 -27.32 -9.07
N THR A 459 -6.47 -26.85 -7.87
CA THR A 459 -7.86 -26.67 -7.42
C THR A 459 -8.28 -25.21 -7.42
N CYS A 460 -9.59 -25.00 -7.36
CA CYS A 460 -10.19 -23.69 -7.16
C CYS A 460 -11.02 -23.67 -5.90
N GLU A 461 -11.00 -22.54 -5.22
CA GLU A 461 -12.02 -22.11 -4.27
C GLU A 461 -12.83 -20.97 -4.88
N LEU A 462 -14.11 -20.90 -4.55
CA LEU A 462 -15.03 -19.86 -5.02
C LEU A 462 -15.88 -19.38 -3.85
N TYR A 463 -15.86 -18.07 -3.62
CA TYR A 463 -16.61 -17.43 -2.55
C TYR A 463 -17.50 -16.32 -3.06
N ASN A 464 -18.63 -16.06 -2.38
CA ASN A 464 -19.46 -14.89 -2.61
C ASN A 464 -19.17 -13.85 -1.51
N VAL A 465 -18.17 -13.01 -1.71
CA VAL A 465 -17.65 -12.10 -0.70
C VAL A 465 -18.64 -10.97 -0.30
N THR A 466 -19.69 -10.77 -1.08
CA THR A 466 -20.77 -9.84 -0.67
C THR A 466 -21.55 -10.36 0.54
N ASN A 467 -21.73 -11.67 0.62
CA ASN A 467 -22.52 -12.33 1.68
C ASN A 467 -21.65 -13.11 2.68
N ASP A 468 -20.39 -13.36 2.31
CA ASP A 468 -19.45 -14.21 3.06
C ASP A 468 -18.03 -13.58 2.94
N ILE A 469 -17.83 -12.45 3.62
CA ILE A 469 -16.54 -11.75 3.63
C ILE A 469 -15.44 -12.59 4.30
N GLY A 470 -15.81 -13.51 5.20
CA GLY A 470 -14.89 -14.44 5.85
C GLY A 470 -14.52 -15.64 4.98
N GLU A 471 -15.05 -15.75 3.75
CA GLU A 471 -14.72 -16.80 2.78
C GLU A 471 -14.79 -18.21 3.39
N SER A 472 -15.86 -18.45 4.16
CA SER A 472 -16.07 -19.67 4.94
C SER A 472 -16.83 -20.75 4.16
N ASN A 473 -17.59 -20.36 3.12
CA ASN A 473 -18.43 -21.27 2.34
C ASN A 473 -17.92 -21.39 0.90
N ASN A 474 -17.07 -22.38 0.66
CA ASN A 474 -16.54 -22.66 -0.68
C ASN A 474 -17.63 -23.18 -1.62
N LEU A 475 -17.96 -22.42 -2.64
CA LEU A 475 -18.99 -22.69 -3.64
C LEU A 475 -18.47 -23.46 -4.88
N ALA A 476 -17.18 -23.77 -4.97
CA ALA A 476 -16.57 -24.32 -6.18
C ALA A 476 -17.27 -25.60 -6.67
N HIS A 477 -17.60 -26.51 -5.75
CA HIS A 477 -18.32 -27.76 -6.05
C HIS A 477 -19.82 -27.57 -6.26
N LYS A 478 -20.41 -26.53 -5.62
CA LYS A 478 -21.84 -26.21 -5.77
C LYS A 478 -22.15 -25.48 -7.08
N MET A 479 -21.15 -24.75 -7.63
CA MET A 479 -21.27 -23.91 -8.81
C MET A 479 -20.20 -24.25 -9.88
N PRO A 480 -20.06 -25.50 -10.34
CA PRO A 480 -18.92 -25.94 -11.16
C PRO A 480 -18.84 -25.23 -12.52
N LYS A 481 -19.98 -24.90 -13.12
CA LYS A 481 -20.01 -24.14 -14.39
C LYS A 481 -19.47 -22.72 -14.22
N LEU A 482 -19.83 -22.05 -13.14
CA LEU A 482 -19.32 -20.70 -12.82
C LEU A 482 -17.83 -20.74 -12.48
N THR A 483 -17.41 -21.69 -11.64
CA THR A 483 -15.99 -21.89 -11.27
C THR A 483 -15.14 -22.10 -12.51
N SER A 484 -15.54 -22.99 -13.44
CA SER A 484 -14.83 -23.20 -14.69
C SER A 484 -14.80 -21.96 -15.57
N LYS A 485 -15.88 -21.18 -15.65
CA LYS A 485 -15.92 -19.92 -16.39
C LYS A 485 -14.94 -18.91 -15.81
N LEU A 486 -14.95 -18.70 -14.49
CA LEU A 486 -14.09 -17.74 -13.82
C LEU A 486 -12.62 -18.16 -13.89
N LYS A 487 -12.32 -19.47 -13.75
CA LYS A 487 -10.97 -20.02 -13.97
C LYS A 487 -10.46 -19.68 -15.37
N LYS A 488 -11.25 -19.87 -16.42
CA LYS A 488 -10.87 -19.50 -17.81
C LYS A 488 -10.62 -18.00 -17.94
N MET A 489 -11.42 -17.15 -17.29
CA MET A 489 -11.23 -15.71 -17.29
C MET A 489 -9.93 -15.31 -16.56
N LEU A 490 -9.63 -15.92 -15.43
CA LEU A 490 -8.37 -15.73 -14.70
C LEU A 490 -7.18 -16.06 -15.58
N PHE A 491 -7.13 -17.26 -16.15
CA PHE A 491 -6.00 -17.69 -16.99
C PHE A 491 -5.81 -16.79 -18.20
N LYS A 492 -6.91 -16.39 -18.87
CA LYS A 492 -6.84 -15.42 -19.97
C LYS A 492 -6.18 -14.11 -19.51
N LYS A 493 -6.51 -13.60 -18.32
CA LYS A 493 -5.90 -12.39 -17.77
C LYS A 493 -4.43 -12.58 -17.41
N LEU A 494 -4.07 -13.71 -16.83
CA LEU A 494 -2.66 -14.04 -16.53
C LEU A 494 -1.83 -14.10 -17.82
N ASP A 495 -2.37 -14.68 -18.88
CA ASP A 495 -1.71 -14.73 -20.20
C ASP A 495 -1.58 -13.32 -20.83
N GLU A 496 -2.62 -12.47 -20.74
CA GLU A 496 -2.57 -11.06 -21.18
C GLU A 496 -1.50 -10.25 -20.41
N TYR A 497 -1.25 -10.56 -19.14
CA TYR A 497 -0.22 -9.93 -18.32
C TYR A 497 1.17 -10.53 -18.56
N GLY A 498 1.28 -11.67 -19.20
CA GLY A 498 2.53 -12.43 -19.33
C GLY A 498 3.01 -12.95 -17.97
N ALA A 499 2.07 -13.35 -17.11
CA ALA A 499 2.32 -13.83 -15.77
C ALA A 499 3.21 -15.07 -15.76
N GLN A 500 4.18 -15.08 -14.87
CA GLN A 500 5.11 -16.21 -14.68
C GLN A 500 4.46 -17.26 -13.76
N LYS A 501 4.59 -18.54 -14.11
CA LYS A 501 3.90 -19.64 -13.39
C LYS A 501 4.92 -20.47 -12.62
N PRO A 502 4.59 -20.95 -11.41
CA PRO A 502 5.44 -21.89 -10.69
C PRO A 502 5.44 -23.24 -11.42
N THR A 503 6.49 -24.04 -11.22
CA THR A 503 6.66 -25.33 -11.89
C THR A 503 6.93 -26.43 -10.89
N TRP A 504 6.67 -27.69 -11.27
CA TRP A 504 7.05 -28.86 -10.49
C TRP A 504 8.52 -29.18 -10.64
N LYS A 505 9.23 -29.50 -9.55
CA LYS A 505 10.62 -29.95 -9.57
C LYS A 505 10.77 -31.29 -10.28
N THR A 506 9.79 -32.17 -10.09
CA THR A 506 9.69 -33.45 -10.81
C THR A 506 8.38 -33.44 -11.59
N PRO A 507 8.36 -33.75 -12.88
CA PRO A 507 7.10 -33.85 -13.62
C PRO A 507 6.17 -34.84 -12.91
N LYS A 508 4.96 -34.40 -12.58
CA LYS A 508 3.90 -35.30 -12.14
C LYS A 508 3.34 -35.97 -13.41
N ASN A 509 3.54 -37.28 -13.53
CA ASN A 509 2.96 -38.13 -14.58
C ASN A 509 1.43 -38.02 -14.64
#